data_c053f492070a42c3167a2711d5cdc588
#
_entry.id   c053f492070a42c3167a2711d5cdc588
#
_cell.length_a   1.000
_cell.length_b   1.000
_cell.length_c   1.000
_cell.angle_alpha   90.00
_cell.angle_beta   90.00
_cell.angle_gamma   90.00
#
_symmetry.space_group_name_H-M   'P 1'
#
loop_
_entity.id
_entity.type
_entity.pdbx_description
1 polymer ?
#
loop_
_entity_poly.entity_id
_entity_poly.type
_entity_poly.pdbx_seq_one_letter_code
_entity_poly.pdbx_strand_id
1 'polypeptide(L)'
;MIEENLNNIKKELPSGVKLVAVSKFHPFPDILTAYQAGQRCFGENRPQEFAANALQLPQDIEGHFIGHLQTNKLKLVLPYAYLVESVDSRHLLDLIDNWASANSRIVNVLLELHLGAELTKGGFTEQEIESILDEYANGRSYQHVRIHGLMGMATHTDDDTVVESDFARIQSFKQSLDTRYPQLTDFTELSIGMSHDWPLAIRHGATIVRIGTSIFGPRQY
;
A
#
# COMPACT_ATOMS: atom_id res chain seq x y z
N MET A 1 -7.02 1.93 24.98
CA MET A 1 -7.60 1.11 23.87
C MET A 1 -6.74 1.20 22.59
N ILE A 2 -6.62 2.35 21.87
CA ILE A 2 -5.80 2.45 20.64
C ILE A 2 -4.34 2.04 20.88
N GLU A 3 -3.69 2.61 21.90
CA GLU A 3 -2.31 2.28 22.28
C GLU A 3 -2.14 0.78 22.61
N GLU A 4 -3.05 0.23 23.39
CA GLU A 4 -3.02 -1.19 23.79
C GLU A 4 -3.19 -2.12 22.58
N ASN A 5 -4.18 -1.83 21.70
CA ASN A 5 -4.41 -2.57 20.48
C ASN A 5 -3.18 -2.54 19.57
N LEU A 6 -2.60 -1.35 19.38
CA LEU A 6 -1.42 -1.15 18.57
C LEU A 6 -0.22 -1.95 19.12
N ASN A 7 -0.01 -1.89 20.44
CA ASN A 7 1.08 -2.63 21.08
C ASN A 7 0.89 -4.15 21.00
N ASN A 8 -0.35 -4.64 21.09
CA ASN A 8 -0.63 -6.07 20.94
C ASN A 8 -0.32 -6.54 19.50
N ILE A 9 -0.79 -5.80 18.50
CA ILE A 9 -0.49 -6.13 17.09
C ILE A 9 1.02 -6.10 16.84
N LYS A 10 1.73 -5.06 17.31
CA LYS A 10 3.19 -4.96 17.13
C LYS A 10 3.98 -6.11 17.76
N LYS A 11 3.48 -6.70 18.86
CA LYS A 11 4.12 -7.88 19.48
C LYS A 11 3.99 -9.16 18.67
N GLU A 12 2.91 -9.27 17.90
CA GLU A 12 2.62 -10.44 17.07
C GLU A 12 3.27 -10.34 15.68
N LEU A 13 3.60 -9.11 15.22
CA LEU A 13 4.23 -8.91 13.93
C LEU A 13 5.69 -9.36 13.95
N PRO A 14 6.13 -10.15 12.95
CA PRO A 14 7.54 -10.47 12.78
C PRO A 14 8.41 -9.23 12.59
N SER A 15 9.66 -9.30 13.02
CA SER A 15 10.64 -8.25 12.73
C SER A 15 10.76 -8.06 11.20
N GLY A 16 10.76 -6.81 10.74
CA GLY A 16 10.86 -6.47 9.32
C GLY A 16 9.52 -6.30 8.60
N VAL A 17 8.40 -6.67 9.23
CA VAL A 17 7.07 -6.37 8.66
C VAL A 17 6.60 -4.98 9.10
N LYS A 18 6.30 -4.13 8.13
CA LYS A 18 5.79 -2.77 8.36
C LYS A 18 4.29 -2.80 8.65
N LEU A 19 3.87 -2.17 9.75
CA LEU A 19 2.47 -1.96 10.08
C LEU A 19 2.02 -0.61 9.55
N VAL A 20 1.09 -0.60 8.61
CA VAL A 20 0.33 0.59 8.20
C VAL A 20 -0.93 0.68 9.03
N ALA A 21 -1.01 1.66 9.93
CA ALA A 21 -2.20 1.95 10.71
C ALA A 21 -3.23 2.69 9.83
N VAL A 22 -4.30 2.00 9.44
CA VAL A 22 -5.31 2.56 8.52
C VAL A 22 -6.28 3.44 9.29
N SER A 23 -6.09 4.75 9.17
CA SER A 23 -6.77 5.80 9.94
C SER A 23 -8.04 6.37 9.30
N LYS A 24 -8.41 5.86 8.13
CA LYS A 24 -9.61 6.34 7.40
C LYS A 24 -10.87 6.34 8.29
N PHE A 25 -11.64 7.44 8.21
CA PHE A 25 -12.86 7.67 9.02
C PHE A 25 -12.62 7.84 10.53
N HIS A 26 -11.39 7.96 10.98
CA HIS A 26 -11.07 8.24 12.38
C HIS A 26 -10.66 9.70 12.56
N PRO A 27 -11.08 10.36 13.65
CA PRO A 27 -10.75 11.75 13.89
C PRO A 27 -9.26 11.93 14.20
N PHE A 28 -8.75 13.11 13.94
CA PHE A 28 -7.35 13.47 14.17
C PHE A 28 -6.81 13.10 15.57
N PRO A 29 -7.56 13.26 16.69
CA PRO A 29 -7.09 12.83 18.02
C PRO A 29 -6.75 11.34 18.11
N ASP A 30 -7.46 10.47 17.39
CA ASP A 30 -7.17 9.03 17.37
C ASP A 30 -5.85 8.74 16.66
N ILE A 31 -5.60 9.43 15.55
CA ILE A 31 -4.34 9.35 14.81
C ILE A 31 -3.18 9.84 15.68
N LEU A 32 -3.38 10.94 16.38
CA LEU A 32 -2.37 11.50 17.30
C LEU A 32 -2.10 10.55 18.48
N THR A 33 -3.12 9.87 19.00
CA THR A 33 -2.95 8.84 20.03
C THR A 33 -2.08 7.68 19.55
N ALA A 34 -2.32 7.19 18.32
CA ALA A 34 -1.49 6.13 17.73
C ALA A 34 -0.05 6.63 17.46
N TYR A 35 0.11 7.87 17.01
CA TYR A 35 1.43 8.49 16.85
C TYR A 35 2.21 8.58 18.17
N GLN A 36 1.56 9.02 19.25
CA GLN A 36 2.16 9.09 20.59
C GLN A 36 2.56 7.71 21.13
N ALA A 37 1.81 6.66 20.74
CA ALA A 37 2.16 5.27 20.99
C ALA A 37 3.28 4.72 20.06
N GLY A 38 3.97 5.60 19.33
CA GLY A 38 5.11 5.25 18.50
C GLY A 38 4.77 4.74 17.10
N GLN A 39 3.54 4.90 16.62
CA GLN A 39 3.20 4.62 15.21
C GLN A 39 3.71 5.75 14.32
N ARG A 40 4.30 5.38 13.15
CA ARG A 40 4.83 6.35 12.19
C ARG A 40 4.25 6.16 10.79
N CYS A 41 3.78 4.97 10.46
CA CYS A 41 3.24 4.64 9.15
C CYS A 41 1.71 4.62 9.21
N PHE A 42 1.05 5.52 8.46
CA PHE A 42 -0.41 5.66 8.46
C PHE A 42 -0.97 5.54 7.05
N GLY A 43 -2.11 4.86 6.92
CA GLY A 43 -2.78 4.64 5.65
C GLY A 43 -4.12 5.35 5.53
N GLU A 44 -4.31 6.07 4.42
CA GLU A 44 -5.56 6.77 4.09
C GLU A 44 -6.05 6.40 2.70
N ASN A 45 -7.38 6.40 2.52
CA ASN A 45 -7.98 6.08 1.22
C ASN A 45 -8.74 7.25 0.58
N ARG A 46 -8.84 8.40 1.23
CA ARG A 46 -9.50 9.60 0.71
C ARG A 46 -8.48 10.71 0.51
N PRO A 47 -8.31 11.23 -0.73
CA PRO A 47 -7.31 12.25 -1.01
C PRO A 47 -7.42 13.52 -0.15
N GLN A 48 -8.65 13.94 0.18
CA GLN A 48 -8.89 15.13 1.00
C GLN A 48 -8.48 14.91 2.46
N GLU A 49 -8.82 13.75 3.04
CA GLU A 49 -8.43 13.38 4.41
C GLU A 49 -6.91 13.21 4.48
N PHE A 50 -6.31 12.56 3.47
CA PHE A 50 -4.86 12.41 3.36
C PHE A 50 -4.12 13.74 3.41
N ALA A 51 -4.52 14.70 2.55
CA ALA A 51 -3.91 16.02 2.51
C ALA A 51 -4.13 16.81 3.82
N ALA A 52 -5.35 16.77 4.38
CA ALA A 52 -5.67 17.47 5.62
C ALA A 52 -4.88 16.93 6.82
N ASN A 53 -4.72 15.62 6.93
CA ASN A 53 -3.94 14.98 7.97
C ASN A 53 -2.44 15.27 7.81
N ALA A 54 -1.91 15.21 6.59
CA ALA A 54 -0.50 15.48 6.32
C ALA A 54 -0.05 16.90 6.71
N LEU A 55 -0.96 17.88 6.64
CA LEU A 55 -0.67 19.27 7.03
C LEU A 55 -0.65 19.47 8.55
N GLN A 56 -1.23 18.59 9.33
CA GLN A 56 -1.38 18.71 10.78
C GLN A 56 -0.47 17.75 11.56
N LEU A 57 -0.10 16.64 10.95
CA LEU A 57 0.70 15.60 11.56
C LEU A 57 2.20 15.95 11.53
N PRO A 58 3.00 15.41 12.46
CA PRO A 58 4.45 15.56 12.43
C PRO A 58 5.08 15.05 11.14
N GLN A 59 6.20 15.68 10.74
CA GLN A 59 6.87 15.39 9.46
C GLN A 59 7.59 14.03 9.41
N ASP A 60 7.75 13.35 10.54
CA ASP A 60 8.35 12.02 10.63
C ASP A 60 7.34 10.89 10.37
N ILE A 61 6.12 11.25 9.92
CA ILE A 61 5.09 10.28 9.53
C ILE A 61 5.28 9.87 8.07
N GLU A 62 5.26 8.56 7.86
CA GLU A 62 5.18 7.94 6.55
C GLU A 62 3.70 7.78 6.15
N GLY A 63 3.21 8.68 5.30
CA GLY A 63 1.85 8.62 4.78
C GLY A 63 1.74 7.64 3.61
N HIS A 64 0.97 6.57 3.76
CA HIS A 64 0.65 5.63 2.69
C HIS A 64 -0.73 5.93 2.11
N PHE A 65 -0.81 6.17 0.82
CA PHE A 65 -2.09 6.27 0.14
C PHE A 65 -2.50 4.89 -0.38
N ILE A 66 -3.62 4.37 0.12
CA ILE A 66 -4.07 2.98 -0.08
C ILE A 66 -5.45 2.88 -0.74
N GLY A 67 -6.03 4.00 -1.17
CA GLY A 67 -7.34 4.04 -1.84
C GLY A 67 -7.20 4.23 -3.35
N HIS A 68 -8.29 4.00 -4.10
CA HIS A 68 -8.31 4.30 -5.52
C HIS A 68 -7.99 5.79 -5.76
N LEU A 69 -6.90 6.05 -6.48
CA LEU A 69 -6.42 7.40 -6.76
C LEU A 69 -6.98 7.93 -8.08
N GLN A 70 -8.02 8.74 -7.97
CA GLN A 70 -8.57 9.43 -9.15
C GLN A 70 -7.54 10.40 -9.74
N THR A 71 -7.42 10.43 -11.05
CA THR A 71 -6.41 11.22 -11.78
C THR A 71 -6.47 12.72 -11.50
N ASN A 72 -7.67 13.26 -11.23
CA ASN A 72 -7.87 14.67 -10.87
C ASN A 72 -7.49 15.01 -9.40
N LYS A 73 -7.08 14.02 -8.61
CA LYS A 73 -6.73 14.16 -7.18
C LYS A 73 -5.23 14.01 -6.89
N LEU A 74 -4.40 13.79 -7.90
CA LEU A 74 -2.94 13.62 -7.74
C LEU A 74 -2.32 14.73 -6.89
N LYS A 75 -2.71 15.98 -7.13
CA LYS A 75 -2.20 17.16 -6.41
C LYS A 75 -2.50 17.18 -4.90
N LEU A 76 -3.47 16.39 -4.45
CA LEU A 76 -3.81 16.26 -3.03
C LEU A 76 -2.99 15.15 -2.35
N VAL A 77 -2.50 14.18 -3.11
CA VAL A 77 -1.82 13.01 -2.56
C VAL A 77 -0.31 13.08 -2.75
N LEU A 78 0.16 13.27 -3.98
CA LEU A 78 1.58 13.13 -4.31
C LEU A 78 2.53 14.09 -3.57
N PRO A 79 2.15 15.33 -3.19
CA PRO A 79 3.02 16.19 -2.39
C PRO A 79 3.38 15.62 -1.01
N TYR A 80 2.52 14.75 -0.45
CA TYR A 80 2.58 14.29 0.93
C TYR A 80 2.80 12.78 1.06
N ALA A 81 2.59 12.02 -0.02
CA ALA A 81 2.73 10.57 0.03
C ALA A 81 4.20 10.15 0.19
N TYR A 82 4.44 9.32 1.21
CA TYR A 82 5.65 8.52 1.33
C TYR A 82 5.60 7.35 0.34
N LEU A 83 4.43 6.68 0.22
CA LEU A 83 4.18 5.58 -0.70
C LEU A 83 2.74 5.61 -1.21
N VAL A 84 2.54 5.47 -2.52
CA VAL A 84 1.25 5.22 -3.15
C VAL A 84 1.14 3.74 -3.44
N GLU A 85 0.30 3.01 -2.67
CA GLU A 85 0.21 1.55 -2.78
C GLU A 85 -0.77 1.07 -3.87
N SER A 86 -1.69 1.93 -4.28
CA SER A 86 -2.85 1.61 -5.11
C SER A 86 -2.72 2.10 -6.56
N VAL A 87 -1.55 1.90 -7.17
CA VAL A 87 -1.41 2.18 -8.60
C VAL A 87 -1.99 1.01 -9.39
N ASP A 88 -3.17 1.22 -9.96
CA ASP A 88 -4.05 0.19 -10.53
C ASP A 88 -4.13 0.18 -12.06
N SER A 89 -3.46 1.12 -12.71
CA SER A 89 -3.50 1.24 -14.16
C SER A 89 -2.26 1.95 -14.73
N ARG A 90 -1.87 1.57 -15.95
CA ARG A 90 -0.77 2.22 -16.68
C ARG A 90 -1.04 3.72 -16.82
N HIS A 91 -2.27 4.11 -17.13
CA HIS A 91 -2.65 5.52 -17.25
C HIS A 91 -2.36 6.30 -15.95
N LEU A 92 -2.70 5.74 -14.79
CA LEU A 92 -2.40 6.38 -13.51
C LEU A 92 -0.89 6.46 -13.27
N LEU A 93 -0.15 5.41 -13.56
CA LEU A 93 1.32 5.38 -13.43
C LEU A 93 1.99 6.44 -14.32
N ASP A 94 1.55 6.58 -15.57
CA ASP A 94 2.03 7.62 -16.51
C ASP A 94 1.78 9.04 -15.96
N LEU A 95 0.60 9.27 -15.39
CA LEU A 95 0.25 10.57 -14.82
C LEU A 95 1.05 10.88 -13.53
N ILE A 96 1.36 9.86 -12.72
CA ILE A 96 2.23 10.01 -11.55
C ILE A 96 3.65 10.38 -11.99
N ASP A 97 4.22 9.69 -12.98
CA ASP A 97 5.56 9.97 -13.50
C ASP A 97 5.65 11.39 -14.09
N ASN A 98 4.65 11.77 -14.90
CA ASN A 98 4.56 13.12 -15.45
C ASN A 98 4.45 14.21 -14.37
N TRP A 99 3.63 13.98 -13.34
CA TRP A 99 3.52 14.91 -12.22
C TRP A 99 4.84 15.00 -11.45
N ALA A 100 5.48 13.88 -11.17
CA ALA A 100 6.74 13.79 -10.47
C ALA A 100 7.85 14.53 -11.23
N SER A 101 7.95 14.33 -12.55
CA SER A 101 8.86 15.05 -13.45
C SER A 101 8.63 16.55 -13.38
N ALA A 102 7.39 17.02 -13.55
CA ALA A 102 7.04 18.43 -13.51
C ALA A 102 7.32 19.12 -12.16
N ASN A 103 7.40 18.35 -11.07
CA ASN A 103 7.67 18.85 -9.73
C ASN A 103 9.10 18.52 -9.23
N SER A 104 9.97 17.99 -10.09
CA SER A 104 11.36 17.58 -9.76
C SER A 104 11.40 16.65 -8.53
N ARG A 105 10.52 15.65 -8.49
CA ARG A 105 10.40 14.69 -7.39
C ARG A 105 10.52 13.27 -7.92
N ILE A 106 10.82 12.35 -7.01
CA ILE A 106 10.61 10.91 -7.19
C ILE A 106 9.41 10.50 -6.33
N VAL A 107 8.48 9.75 -6.91
CA VAL A 107 7.32 9.21 -6.20
C VAL A 107 7.46 7.70 -6.02
N ASN A 108 7.36 7.24 -4.77
CA ASN A 108 7.39 5.82 -4.45
C ASN A 108 6.01 5.20 -4.67
N VAL A 109 5.96 4.04 -5.33
CA VAL A 109 4.70 3.36 -5.66
C VAL A 109 4.79 1.85 -5.48
N LEU A 110 3.62 1.22 -5.25
CA LEU A 110 3.41 -0.21 -5.48
C LEU A 110 2.44 -0.37 -6.65
N LEU A 111 2.61 -1.45 -7.41
CA LEU A 111 1.66 -1.84 -8.45
C LEU A 111 0.57 -2.73 -7.81
N GLU A 112 -0.68 -2.34 -7.96
CA GLU A 112 -1.80 -3.12 -7.44
C GLU A 112 -2.14 -4.26 -8.39
N LEU A 113 -1.90 -5.50 -7.96
CA LEU A 113 -2.29 -6.70 -8.69
C LEU A 113 -3.76 -7.02 -8.43
N HIS A 114 -4.54 -7.27 -9.47
CA HIS A 114 -5.90 -7.77 -9.37
C HIS A 114 -5.89 -9.23 -8.89
N LEU A 115 -6.28 -9.47 -7.63
CA LEU A 115 -6.34 -10.80 -7.02
C LEU A 115 -7.75 -11.35 -6.92
N GLY A 116 -8.66 -10.54 -6.44
CA GLY A 116 -10.01 -10.97 -6.10
C GLY A 116 -10.85 -11.41 -7.31
N ALA A 117 -11.85 -12.25 -7.07
CA ALA A 117 -12.80 -12.69 -8.07
C ALA A 117 -13.77 -11.57 -8.53
N GLU A 118 -13.83 -10.45 -7.80
CA GLU A 118 -14.74 -9.36 -8.09
C GLU A 118 -14.22 -8.51 -9.26
N LEU A 119 -14.89 -8.59 -10.40
CA LEU A 119 -14.57 -7.82 -11.61
C LEU A 119 -14.60 -6.29 -11.44
N THR A 120 -15.18 -5.81 -10.35
CA THR A 120 -15.27 -4.38 -10.02
C THR A 120 -14.05 -3.84 -9.28
N LYS A 121 -13.14 -4.69 -8.81
CA LYS A 121 -11.89 -4.27 -8.20
C LYS A 121 -10.90 -3.87 -9.29
N GLY A 122 -10.26 -2.71 -9.12
CA GLY A 122 -9.13 -2.26 -9.94
C GLY A 122 -7.93 -3.19 -9.82
N GLY A 123 -6.86 -2.85 -10.50
CA GLY A 123 -5.60 -3.56 -10.46
C GLY A 123 -5.16 -4.06 -11.82
N PHE A 124 -3.86 -4.27 -11.94
CA PHE A 124 -3.23 -4.82 -13.13
C PHE A 124 -3.39 -6.34 -13.22
N THR A 125 -3.37 -6.86 -14.42
CA THR A 125 -3.03 -8.26 -14.67
C THR A 125 -1.54 -8.52 -14.50
N GLU A 126 -1.15 -9.77 -14.33
CA GLU A 126 0.28 -10.16 -14.25
C GLU A 126 1.05 -9.74 -15.50
N GLN A 127 0.45 -9.92 -16.69
CA GLN A 127 1.06 -9.54 -17.97
C GLN A 127 1.30 -8.02 -18.09
N GLU A 128 0.37 -7.21 -17.59
CA GLU A 128 0.53 -5.75 -17.59
C GLU A 128 1.68 -5.32 -16.68
N ILE A 129 1.80 -5.93 -15.48
CA ILE A 129 2.91 -5.67 -14.55
C ILE A 129 4.24 -6.09 -15.19
N GLU A 130 4.33 -7.26 -15.81
CA GLU A 130 5.53 -7.71 -16.49
C GLU A 130 5.94 -6.74 -17.60
N SER A 131 4.98 -6.27 -18.41
CA SER A 131 5.23 -5.27 -19.46
C SER A 131 5.77 -3.95 -18.89
N ILE A 132 5.21 -3.47 -17.77
CA ILE A 132 5.68 -2.26 -17.09
C ILE A 132 7.11 -2.45 -16.57
N LEU A 133 7.39 -3.57 -15.92
CA LEU A 133 8.72 -3.86 -15.37
C LEU A 133 9.78 -4.09 -16.44
N ASP A 134 9.43 -4.66 -17.60
CA ASP A 134 10.33 -4.76 -18.74
C ASP A 134 10.77 -3.37 -19.26
N GLU A 135 9.86 -2.40 -19.30
CA GLU A 135 10.18 -1.02 -19.68
C GLU A 135 11.00 -0.31 -18.59
N TYR A 136 10.56 -0.47 -17.33
CA TYR A 136 11.18 0.16 -16.15
C TYR A 136 12.62 -0.34 -15.92
N ALA A 137 12.82 -1.65 -15.91
CA ALA A 137 14.13 -2.26 -15.68
C ALA A 137 15.18 -1.93 -16.76
N ASN A 138 14.70 -1.58 -17.97
CA ASN A 138 15.56 -1.15 -19.09
C ASN A 138 15.74 0.39 -19.15
N GLY A 139 15.24 1.14 -18.16
CA GLY A 139 15.33 2.60 -18.10
C GLY A 139 14.61 3.32 -19.24
N ARG A 140 13.62 2.68 -19.86
CA ARG A 140 12.85 3.25 -20.98
C ARG A 140 11.69 4.12 -20.55
N SER A 141 11.16 3.89 -19.34
CA SER A 141 9.97 4.55 -18.81
C SER A 141 10.09 4.78 -17.31
N TYR A 142 9.23 5.66 -16.77
CA TYR A 142 9.04 5.87 -15.33
C TYR A 142 10.29 6.32 -14.58
N GLN A 143 10.99 7.33 -15.12
CA GLN A 143 12.25 7.84 -14.53
C GLN A 143 12.05 8.63 -13.23
N HIS A 144 10.83 9.09 -12.98
CA HIS A 144 10.48 9.88 -11.79
C HIS A 144 9.59 9.11 -10.81
N VAL A 145 9.43 7.79 -11.04
CA VAL A 145 8.74 6.87 -10.15
C VAL A 145 9.73 5.82 -9.65
N ARG A 146 9.60 5.42 -8.39
CA ARG A 146 10.30 4.27 -7.84
C ARG A 146 9.30 3.19 -7.49
N ILE A 147 9.36 2.07 -8.22
CA ILE A 147 8.45 0.94 -8.01
C ILE A 147 9.08 0.02 -6.96
N HIS A 148 8.45 -0.02 -5.76
CA HIS A 148 8.97 -0.76 -4.61
C HIS A 148 8.45 -2.20 -4.50
N GLY A 149 7.44 -2.58 -5.28
CA GLY A 149 6.87 -3.92 -5.20
C GLY A 149 5.41 -3.98 -5.61
N LEU A 150 4.70 -4.93 -5.01
CA LEU A 150 3.30 -5.21 -5.30
C LEU A 150 2.39 -4.91 -4.10
N MET A 151 1.16 -4.55 -4.42
CA MET A 151 0.04 -4.54 -3.47
C MET A 151 -1.06 -5.45 -3.98
N GLY A 152 -1.79 -6.08 -3.05
CA GLY A 152 -2.98 -6.83 -3.40
C GLY A 152 -3.99 -6.88 -2.27
N MET A 153 -5.25 -7.09 -2.65
CA MET A 153 -6.36 -7.34 -1.73
C MET A 153 -7.01 -8.66 -2.10
N ALA A 154 -7.02 -9.60 -1.15
CA ALA A 154 -7.68 -10.88 -1.35
C ALA A 154 -9.20 -10.73 -1.58
N THR A 155 -9.81 -11.75 -2.09
CA THR A 155 -11.26 -11.89 -2.22
C THR A 155 -11.92 -11.63 -0.86
N HIS A 156 -13.00 -10.86 -0.85
CA HIS A 156 -13.75 -10.61 0.37
C HIS A 156 -14.64 -11.82 0.69
N THR A 157 -14.17 -12.66 1.61
CA THR A 157 -14.83 -13.92 2.00
C THR A 157 -14.45 -14.29 3.43
N ASP A 158 -15.27 -15.12 4.07
CA ASP A 158 -14.94 -15.77 5.34
C ASP A 158 -14.24 -17.14 5.14
N ASP A 159 -13.98 -17.55 3.91
CA ASP A 159 -13.26 -18.76 3.57
C ASP A 159 -11.75 -18.51 3.48
N ASP A 160 -11.03 -18.87 4.52
CA ASP A 160 -9.58 -18.72 4.61
C ASP A 160 -8.85 -19.43 3.46
N THR A 161 -9.39 -20.49 2.89
CA THR A 161 -8.74 -21.23 1.79
C THR A 161 -8.69 -20.40 0.51
N VAL A 162 -9.71 -19.59 0.24
CA VAL A 162 -9.76 -18.66 -0.89
C VAL A 162 -8.75 -17.55 -0.65
N VAL A 163 -8.72 -16.97 0.56
CA VAL A 163 -7.77 -15.91 0.93
C VAL A 163 -6.32 -16.40 0.82
N GLU A 164 -6.02 -17.61 1.31
CA GLU A 164 -4.70 -18.22 1.18
C GLU A 164 -4.30 -18.46 -0.28
N SER A 165 -5.24 -18.87 -1.12
CA SER A 165 -5.01 -19.05 -2.56
C SER A 165 -4.62 -17.73 -3.23
N ASP A 166 -5.32 -16.64 -2.91
CA ASP A 166 -5.02 -15.31 -3.43
C ASP A 166 -3.64 -14.83 -2.97
N PHE A 167 -3.30 -15.01 -1.69
CA PHE A 167 -1.98 -14.64 -1.17
C PHE A 167 -0.85 -15.50 -1.74
N ALA A 168 -1.07 -16.80 -1.93
CA ALA A 168 -0.11 -17.69 -2.58
C ALA A 168 0.15 -17.28 -4.03
N ARG A 169 -0.89 -16.84 -4.74
CA ARG A 169 -0.78 -16.36 -6.12
C ARG A 169 0.11 -15.12 -6.21
N ILE A 170 -0.15 -14.06 -5.42
CA ILE A 170 0.67 -12.85 -5.47
C ILE A 170 2.09 -13.10 -4.97
N GLN A 171 2.28 -13.95 -3.95
CA GLN A 171 3.60 -14.36 -3.47
C GLN A 171 4.41 -15.03 -4.58
N SER A 172 3.83 -16.03 -5.24
CA SER A 172 4.49 -16.75 -6.34
C SER A 172 4.83 -15.81 -7.51
N PHE A 173 3.92 -14.90 -7.83
CA PHE A 173 4.15 -13.89 -8.86
C PHE A 173 5.30 -12.95 -8.46
N LYS A 174 5.31 -12.42 -7.23
CA LYS A 174 6.41 -11.58 -6.73
C LYS A 174 7.76 -12.30 -6.82
N GLN A 175 7.84 -13.57 -6.41
CA GLN A 175 9.06 -14.38 -6.49
C GLN A 175 9.54 -14.58 -7.95
N SER A 176 8.61 -14.77 -8.89
CA SER A 176 8.94 -14.86 -10.32
C SER A 176 9.55 -13.56 -10.85
N LEU A 177 8.99 -12.41 -10.43
CA LEU A 177 9.49 -11.08 -10.79
C LEU A 177 10.88 -10.81 -10.18
N ASP A 178 11.11 -11.18 -8.92
CA ASP A 178 12.42 -11.05 -8.26
C ASP A 178 13.52 -11.84 -9.01
N THR A 179 13.15 -13.03 -9.48
CA THR A 179 14.06 -13.86 -10.28
C THR A 179 14.32 -13.26 -11.66
N ARG A 180 13.28 -12.69 -12.30
CA ARG A 180 13.37 -12.12 -13.64
C ARG A 180 14.08 -10.77 -13.69
N TYR A 181 13.92 -9.96 -12.62
CA TYR A 181 14.46 -8.60 -12.56
C TYR A 181 15.39 -8.38 -11.35
N PRO A 182 16.49 -9.14 -11.20
CA PRO A 182 17.38 -9.04 -10.03
C PRO A 182 18.06 -7.67 -9.90
N GLN A 183 18.07 -6.85 -10.97
CA GLN A 183 18.57 -5.48 -10.96
C GLN A 183 17.66 -4.47 -10.26
N LEU A 184 16.39 -4.81 -10.05
CA LEU A 184 15.43 -3.95 -9.33
C LEU A 184 15.58 -4.13 -7.81
N THR A 185 16.69 -3.65 -7.26
CA THR A 185 17.05 -3.85 -5.84
C THR A 185 16.09 -3.19 -4.86
N ASP A 186 15.33 -2.20 -5.29
CA ASP A 186 14.31 -1.52 -4.49
C ASP A 186 12.92 -2.22 -4.55
N PHE A 187 12.75 -3.24 -5.41
CA PHE A 187 11.50 -3.97 -5.59
C PHE A 187 11.31 -5.05 -4.52
N THR A 188 11.24 -4.64 -3.26
CA THR A 188 11.26 -5.53 -2.09
C THR A 188 9.92 -5.71 -1.39
N GLU A 189 8.96 -4.82 -1.65
CA GLU A 189 7.74 -4.76 -0.88
C GLU A 189 6.64 -5.68 -1.42
N LEU A 190 5.92 -6.32 -0.49
CA LEU A 190 4.69 -7.05 -0.73
C LEU A 190 3.65 -6.60 0.29
N SER A 191 2.75 -5.69 -0.14
CA SER A 191 1.69 -5.15 0.70
C SER A 191 0.42 -5.96 0.54
N ILE A 192 0.19 -6.88 1.47
CA ILE A 192 -0.99 -7.75 1.55
C ILE A 192 -1.40 -7.92 3.01
N GLY A 193 -2.66 -8.23 3.25
CA GLY A 193 -3.20 -8.45 4.59
C GLY A 193 -3.82 -7.21 5.23
N MET A 194 -4.99 -7.41 5.79
CA MET A 194 -5.81 -6.42 6.50
C MET A 194 -6.20 -6.96 7.89
N SER A 195 -7.08 -6.25 8.61
CA SER A 195 -7.44 -6.57 10.01
C SER A 195 -7.87 -8.01 10.26
N HIS A 196 -8.42 -8.71 9.27
CA HIS A 196 -8.94 -10.09 9.44
C HIS A 196 -7.97 -11.17 8.95
N ASP A 197 -7.14 -10.86 7.98
CA ASP A 197 -6.35 -11.83 7.22
C ASP A 197 -4.82 -11.59 7.28
N TRP A 198 -4.35 -10.57 8.01
CA TRP A 198 -2.91 -10.30 8.12
C TRP A 198 -2.08 -11.48 8.66
N PRO A 199 -2.57 -12.35 9.58
CA PRO A 199 -1.76 -13.50 9.99
C PRO A 199 -1.53 -14.50 8.85
N LEU A 200 -2.52 -14.66 7.94
CA LEU A 200 -2.36 -15.43 6.73
C LEU A 200 -1.35 -14.76 5.79
N ALA A 201 -1.48 -13.45 5.59
CA ALA A 201 -0.58 -12.68 4.73
C ALA A 201 0.89 -12.80 5.15
N ILE A 202 1.18 -12.80 6.46
CA ILE A 202 2.54 -13.02 6.99
C ILE A 202 3.12 -14.37 6.52
N ARG A 203 2.33 -15.44 6.53
CA ARG A 203 2.77 -16.75 6.04
C ARG A 203 3.11 -16.75 4.54
N HIS A 204 2.54 -15.81 3.80
CA HIS A 204 2.78 -15.59 2.37
C HIS A 204 3.76 -14.44 2.08
N GLY A 205 4.61 -14.08 3.06
CA GLY A 205 5.72 -13.17 2.85
C GLY A 205 5.35 -11.69 2.79
N ALA A 206 4.23 -11.27 3.39
CA ALA A 206 3.90 -9.86 3.53
C ALA A 206 5.04 -9.08 4.18
N THR A 207 5.48 -8.00 3.54
CA THR A 207 6.42 -7.02 4.13
C THR A 207 5.67 -5.82 4.70
N ILE A 208 4.44 -5.59 4.23
CA ILE A 208 3.54 -4.53 4.69
C ILE A 208 2.17 -5.14 4.97
N VAL A 209 1.59 -4.83 6.14
CA VAL A 209 0.20 -5.16 6.50
C VAL A 209 -0.57 -3.88 6.83
N ARG A 210 -1.85 -3.81 6.44
CA ARG A 210 -2.70 -2.63 6.53
C ARG A 210 -3.85 -2.86 7.51
N ILE A 211 -3.70 -2.42 8.75
CA ILE A 211 -4.63 -2.73 9.84
C ILE A 211 -5.33 -1.46 10.31
N GLY A 212 -6.66 -1.46 10.29
CA GLY A 212 -7.49 -0.34 10.75
C GLY A 212 -8.35 -0.70 11.96
N THR A 213 -9.42 -1.46 11.73
CA THR A 213 -10.45 -1.77 12.75
C THR A 213 -9.87 -2.40 14.01
N SER A 214 -8.86 -3.25 13.90
CA SER A 214 -8.20 -3.87 15.06
C SER A 214 -7.37 -2.87 15.89
N ILE A 215 -7.01 -1.69 15.33
CA ILE A 215 -6.30 -0.62 16.05
C ILE A 215 -7.30 0.40 16.60
N PHE A 216 -8.11 0.98 15.73
CA PHE A 216 -8.93 2.15 16.04
C PHE A 216 -10.36 1.80 16.47
N GLY A 217 -10.79 0.55 16.30
CA GLY A 217 -12.16 0.13 16.55
C GLY A 217 -13.08 0.30 15.32
N PRO A 218 -14.40 0.11 15.48
CA PRO A 218 -15.38 0.26 14.41
C PRO A 218 -15.42 1.71 13.90
N ARG A 219 -15.69 1.85 12.60
CA ARG A 219 -15.74 3.15 11.91
C ARG A 219 -16.83 4.03 12.49
N GLN A 220 -16.52 5.31 12.72
CA GLN A 220 -17.45 6.35 13.05
C GLN A 220 -17.85 7.06 11.74
N TYR A 221 -19.13 6.91 11.33
CA TYR A 221 -19.66 7.53 10.11
C TYR A 221 -20.31 8.88 10.43
#